data_16fc08f6d1bc08a7fe787abce0d7405c
#
_entry.id   16fc08f6d1bc08a7fe787abce0d7405c
#
_cell.length_a   1.000
_cell.length_b   1.000
_cell.length_c   1.000
_cell.angle_alpha   90.00
_cell.angle_beta   90.00
_cell.angle_gamma   90.00
#
_symmetry.space_group_name_H-M   'P 1'
#
loop_
_entity.id
_entity.type
_entity.pdbx_description
1 polymer ?
#
loop_
_entity_poly.entity_id
_entity_poly.type
_entity_poly.pdbx_seq_one_letter_code
_entity_poly.pdbx_strand_id
1 'polypeptide(L)'
;MYTTQPLSIRIIARPKPWLIGEHWGVQLPDGRVIHLTPDGVSLVSYDEFCAGKTPRVVHIAPDSRYLEIMRRVHLALSQRPAYHLTEQNCETFASWLIGDTPQSPQVKAFTVIGLLAAVLYAAG
;
A
#
# COMPACT_ATOMS: atom_id res chain seq x y z
N MET A 1 15.75 8.90 -28.98
CA MET A 1 15.09 9.43 -27.79
C MET A 1 14.03 8.44 -27.31
N TYR A 2 13.87 8.37 -26.06
CA TYR A 2 12.89 7.50 -25.48
C TYR A 2 11.92 8.31 -24.63
N THR A 3 10.70 7.82 -24.54
CA THR A 3 9.72 8.40 -23.66
C THR A 3 9.74 7.64 -22.34
N THR A 4 9.73 8.38 -21.27
CA THR A 4 9.62 7.78 -19.95
C THR A 4 8.16 7.45 -19.70
N GLN A 5 7.87 6.17 -19.63
CA GLN A 5 6.51 5.75 -19.30
C GLN A 5 6.40 5.56 -17.80
N PRO A 6 5.28 5.99 -17.21
CA PRO A 6 5.07 5.72 -15.79
C PRO A 6 5.07 4.23 -15.51
N LEU A 7 5.57 3.88 -14.35
CA LEU A 7 5.48 2.50 -13.91
C LEU A 7 4.03 2.14 -13.62
N SER A 8 3.69 0.88 -13.81
CA SER A 8 2.39 0.41 -13.33
C SER A 8 2.35 0.50 -11.80
N ILE A 9 1.16 0.74 -11.27
CA ILE A 9 0.97 0.69 -9.82
C ILE A 9 0.98 -0.77 -9.40
N ARG A 10 1.78 -1.09 -8.40
CA ARG A 10 1.98 -2.49 -8.01
C ARG A 10 2.17 -2.61 -6.51
N ILE A 11 1.74 -3.74 -5.98
CA ILE A 11 2.08 -4.10 -4.61
C ILE A 11 3.44 -4.80 -4.66
N ILE A 12 4.35 -4.33 -3.83
CA ILE A 12 5.65 -4.96 -3.65
C ILE A 12 5.82 -5.35 -2.19
N ALA A 13 6.59 -6.40 -1.96
CA ALA A 13 6.80 -6.94 -0.63
C ALA A 13 8.28 -7.19 -0.42
N ARG A 14 8.80 -6.84 0.75
CA ARG A 14 10.17 -7.14 1.10
C ARG A 14 10.21 -7.93 2.40
N PRO A 15 11.26 -8.75 2.58
CA PRO A 15 11.40 -9.49 3.84
C PRO A 15 11.59 -8.52 5.01
N LYS A 16 11.05 -8.88 6.17
CA LYS A 16 11.30 -8.13 7.39
C LYS A 16 12.65 -8.57 7.97
N PRO A 17 13.48 -7.63 8.43
CA PRO A 17 14.83 -8.00 8.89
C PRO A 17 14.85 -8.83 10.16
N TRP A 18 13.89 -8.62 11.05
CA TRP A 18 13.92 -9.25 12.38
C TRP A 18 12.80 -10.24 12.61
N LEU A 19 11.83 -10.33 11.69
CA LEU A 19 10.64 -11.11 11.89
C LEU A 19 10.37 -11.97 10.65
N ILE A 20 9.63 -13.04 10.87
CA ILE A 20 9.13 -13.85 9.76
C ILE A 20 8.02 -13.06 9.09
N GLY A 21 8.03 -13.05 7.77
CA GLY A 21 7.01 -12.37 6.99
C GLY A 21 7.57 -11.26 6.14
N GLU A 22 6.68 -10.56 5.50
CA GLU A 22 7.01 -9.53 4.55
C GLU A 22 6.30 -8.24 4.88
N HIS A 23 6.94 -7.13 4.54
CA HIS A 23 6.33 -5.81 4.62
C HIS A 23 5.89 -5.39 3.23
N TRP A 24 4.63 -5.01 3.10
CA TRP A 24 4.02 -4.66 1.82
C TRP A 24 3.94 -3.15 1.66
N GLY A 25 4.11 -2.70 0.43
CA GLY A 25 3.88 -1.32 0.04
C GLY A 25 3.32 -1.26 -1.36
N VAL A 26 2.85 -0.09 -1.75
CA VAL A 26 2.32 0.13 -3.09
C VAL A 26 3.24 1.08 -3.82
N GLN A 27 3.87 0.61 -4.89
CA GLN A 27 4.72 1.43 -5.72
C GLN A 27 3.88 2.21 -6.70
N LEU A 28 4.11 3.51 -6.73
CA LEU A 28 3.36 4.45 -7.56
C LEU A 28 4.07 4.67 -8.89
N PRO A 29 3.40 5.33 -9.85
CA PRO A 29 3.99 5.50 -11.19
C PRO A 29 5.33 6.21 -11.23
N ASP A 30 5.62 7.06 -10.25
CA ASP A 30 6.92 7.76 -10.19
C ASP A 30 7.99 6.95 -9.45
N GLY A 31 7.67 5.74 -9.03
CA GLY A 31 8.60 4.85 -8.34
C GLY A 31 8.55 4.92 -6.83
N ARG A 32 7.98 5.97 -6.26
CA ARG A 32 7.87 6.05 -4.80
C ARG A 32 6.90 5.03 -4.28
N VAL A 33 7.00 4.74 -3.00
CA VAL A 33 6.20 3.70 -2.36
C VAL A 33 5.40 4.30 -1.22
N ILE A 34 4.11 4.06 -1.21
CA ILE A 34 3.26 4.40 -0.08
C ILE A 34 3.07 3.13 0.75
N HIS A 35 3.26 3.25 2.06
CA HIS A 35 3.15 2.10 2.93
C HIS A 35 2.64 2.50 4.31
N LEU A 36 2.16 1.49 5.01
CA LEU A 36 1.61 1.65 6.34
C LEU A 36 2.57 1.03 7.34
N THR A 37 3.00 1.83 8.29
CA THR A 37 3.87 1.39 9.39
C THR A 37 3.20 1.70 10.71
N PRO A 38 3.77 1.25 11.84
CA PRO A 38 3.21 1.63 13.15
C PRO A 38 3.12 3.14 13.36
N ASP A 39 3.91 3.92 12.63
CA ASP A 39 3.86 5.39 12.71
C ASP A 39 2.82 6.00 11.79
N GLY A 40 2.13 5.19 11.00
CA GLY A 40 1.09 5.66 10.09
C GLY A 40 1.45 5.48 8.63
N VAL A 41 0.70 6.18 7.79
CA VAL A 41 0.89 6.14 6.33
C VAL A 41 1.97 7.12 5.94
N SER A 42 2.91 6.67 5.10
CA SER A 42 3.95 7.55 4.58
C SER A 42 4.30 7.20 3.15
N LEU A 43 4.87 8.18 2.46
CA LEU A 43 5.33 8.04 1.08
C LEU A 43 6.85 8.17 1.11
N VAL A 44 7.54 7.14 0.65
CA VAL A 44 9.00 7.07 0.74
C VAL A 44 9.59 6.72 -0.63
N SER A 45 10.90 6.86 -0.76
CA SER A 45 11.56 6.42 -1.97
C SER A 45 11.56 4.90 -2.05
N TYR A 46 11.76 4.39 -3.26
CA TYR A 46 11.86 2.94 -3.46
C TYR A 46 13.01 2.35 -2.62
N ASP A 47 14.16 3.02 -2.63
CA ASP A 47 15.32 2.52 -1.88
C ASP A 47 15.06 2.50 -0.38
N GLU A 48 14.38 3.51 0.11
CA GLU A 48 14.04 3.57 1.53
C GLU A 48 13.08 2.43 1.90
N PHE A 49 12.09 2.16 1.06
CA PHE A 49 11.18 1.05 1.30
C PHE A 49 11.95 -0.27 1.30
N CYS A 50 12.85 -0.47 0.34
CA CYS A 50 13.56 -1.73 0.19
C CYS A 50 14.47 -2.03 1.38
N ALA A 51 15.02 -1.02 2.01
CA ALA A 51 15.90 -1.18 3.19
C ALA A 51 17.03 -2.19 2.94
N GLY A 52 17.63 -2.14 1.75
CA GLY A 52 18.73 -3.04 1.37
C GLY A 52 18.29 -4.42 0.93
N LYS A 53 16.99 -4.69 0.87
CA LYS A 53 16.45 -5.98 0.45
C LYS A 53 15.94 -5.88 -0.98
N THR A 54 15.75 -7.03 -1.61
CA THR A 54 15.14 -7.10 -2.94
C THR A 54 13.67 -7.44 -2.79
N PRO A 55 12.76 -6.52 -3.15
CA PRO A 55 11.34 -6.81 -3.05
C PRO A 55 10.87 -7.68 -4.20
N ARG A 56 9.77 -8.39 -3.99
CA ARG A 56 9.08 -9.11 -5.04
C ARG A 56 7.79 -8.38 -5.39
N VAL A 57 7.34 -8.54 -6.61
CA VAL A 57 6.05 -7.98 -7.04
C VAL A 57 4.95 -8.96 -6.65
N VAL A 58 4.02 -8.49 -5.84
CA VAL A 58 2.89 -9.30 -5.38
C VAL A 58 1.75 -9.22 -6.38
N HIS A 59 1.46 -8.02 -6.88
CA HIS A 59 0.30 -7.79 -7.74
C HIS A 59 0.51 -6.52 -8.53
N ILE A 60 0.11 -6.52 -9.79
CA ILE A 60 0.16 -5.34 -10.65
C ILE A 60 -1.28 -4.90 -10.89
N ALA A 61 -1.57 -3.65 -10.55
CA ALA A 61 -2.92 -3.12 -10.73
C ALA A 61 -3.19 -2.87 -12.21
N PRO A 62 -4.39 -3.15 -12.69
CA PRO A 62 -4.74 -2.81 -14.06
C PRO A 62 -4.83 -1.29 -14.23
N ASP A 63 -4.52 -0.83 -15.44
CA ASP A 63 -4.52 0.61 -15.73
C ASP A 63 -5.86 1.26 -15.47
N SER A 64 -6.94 0.50 -15.61
CA SER A 64 -8.30 1.00 -15.37
C SER A 64 -8.51 1.43 -13.91
N ARG A 65 -7.66 0.99 -13.00
CA ARG A 65 -7.77 1.36 -11.60
C ARG A 65 -6.97 2.60 -11.22
N TYR A 66 -6.22 3.16 -12.16
CA TYR A 66 -5.26 4.23 -11.86
C TYR A 66 -5.90 5.41 -11.11
N LEU A 67 -6.96 5.97 -11.64
CA LEU A 67 -7.57 7.16 -11.04
C LEU A 67 -8.12 6.87 -9.64
N GLU A 68 -8.76 5.73 -9.47
CA GLU A 68 -9.30 5.37 -8.17
C GLU A 68 -8.19 5.13 -7.14
N ILE A 69 -7.11 4.48 -7.56
CA ILE A 69 -5.98 4.24 -6.67
C ILE A 69 -5.34 5.56 -6.26
N MET A 70 -5.12 6.46 -7.20
CA MET A 70 -4.51 7.76 -6.88
C MET A 70 -5.41 8.58 -5.97
N ARG A 71 -6.73 8.49 -6.14
CA ARG A 71 -7.66 9.11 -5.22
C ARG A 71 -7.50 8.56 -3.81
N ARG A 72 -7.37 7.25 -3.69
CA ARG A 72 -7.18 6.61 -2.38
C ARG A 72 -5.83 6.96 -1.76
N VAL A 73 -4.79 7.10 -2.59
CA VAL A 73 -3.48 7.54 -2.12
C VAL A 73 -3.58 8.93 -1.50
N HIS A 74 -4.22 9.86 -2.20
CA HIS A 74 -4.42 11.21 -1.67
C HIS A 74 -5.21 11.20 -0.37
N LEU A 75 -6.26 10.40 -0.32
CA LEU A 75 -7.08 10.30 0.87
C LEU A 75 -6.27 9.77 2.05
N ALA A 76 -5.51 8.71 1.83
CA ALA A 76 -4.70 8.11 2.88
C ALA A 76 -3.63 9.08 3.41
N LEU A 77 -2.98 9.80 2.50
CA LEU A 77 -1.94 10.74 2.90
C LEU A 77 -2.51 11.96 3.63
N SER A 78 -3.67 12.45 3.21
CA SER A 78 -4.26 13.63 3.82
C SER A 78 -4.90 13.34 5.17
N GLN A 79 -5.51 12.17 5.34
CA GLN A 79 -6.18 11.83 6.58
C GLN A 79 -5.24 11.18 7.60
N ARG A 80 -4.25 10.42 7.10
CA ARG A 80 -3.24 9.77 7.94
C ARG A 80 -3.85 9.16 9.20
N PRO A 81 -4.79 8.23 9.03
CA PRO A 81 -5.49 7.68 10.20
C PRO A 81 -4.47 7.09 11.16
N ALA A 82 -4.59 7.50 12.41
CA ALA A 82 -3.72 7.02 13.45
C ALA A 82 -4.40 5.85 14.14
N TYR A 83 -3.96 4.65 13.85
CA TYR A 83 -4.40 3.49 14.60
C TYR A 83 -3.22 2.58 14.86
N HIS A 84 -3.41 1.76 15.87
CA HIS A 84 -2.39 0.80 16.24
C HIS A 84 -2.37 -0.29 15.18
N LEU A 85 -1.29 -0.28 14.41
CA LEU A 85 -1.18 -1.15 13.26
C LEU A 85 -0.41 -2.39 13.65
N THR A 86 -0.99 -3.54 13.35
CA THR A 86 -0.27 -4.80 13.40
C THR A 86 0.39 -5.01 12.05
N GLU A 87 1.26 -5.99 11.98
CA GLU A 87 1.96 -6.29 10.74
C GLU A 87 1.01 -6.69 9.62
N GLN A 88 -0.13 -7.27 9.97
CA GLN A 88 -1.13 -7.66 8.98
C GLN A 88 -1.78 -6.46 8.30
N ASN A 89 -1.71 -5.30 8.91
CA ASN A 89 -2.35 -4.11 8.36
C ASN A 89 -1.63 -3.56 7.13
N CYS A 90 -0.34 -3.82 6.97
CA CYS A 90 0.33 -3.36 5.75
C CYS A 90 -0.22 -4.09 4.52
N GLU A 91 -0.53 -5.37 4.63
CA GLU A 91 -1.17 -6.11 3.53
C GLU A 91 -2.56 -5.58 3.26
N THR A 92 -3.31 -5.35 4.32
CA THR A 92 -4.67 -4.86 4.22
C THR A 92 -4.71 -3.47 3.59
N PHE A 93 -3.81 -2.61 4.00
CA PHE A 93 -3.71 -1.27 3.46
C PHE A 93 -3.40 -1.30 1.97
N ALA A 94 -2.39 -2.10 1.58
CA ALA A 94 -2.02 -2.22 0.18
C ALA A 94 -3.19 -2.77 -0.65
N SER A 95 -3.89 -3.76 -0.13
CA SER A 95 -5.03 -4.35 -0.82
C SER A 95 -6.18 -3.38 -0.96
N TRP A 96 -6.41 -2.56 0.07
CA TRP A 96 -7.44 -1.54 0.00
C TRP A 96 -7.10 -0.50 -1.06
N LEU A 97 -5.84 -0.07 -1.14
CA LEU A 97 -5.45 0.91 -2.15
C LEU A 97 -5.69 0.38 -3.56
N ILE A 98 -5.28 -0.84 -3.83
CA ILE A 98 -5.42 -1.44 -5.16
C ILE A 98 -6.87 -1.82 -5.44
N GLY A 99 -7.54 -2.41 -4.46
CA GLY A 99 -8.96 -2.71 -4.55
C GLY A 99 -9.33 -4.05 -5.15
N ASP A 100 -8.37 -4.83 -5.66
CA ASP A 100 -8.69 -6.10 -6.30
C ASP A 100 -7.65 -7.20 -6.02
N THR A 101 -6.88 -7.06 -4.96
CA THR A 101 -5.87 -8.06 -4.61
C THR A 101 -6.49 -9.22 -3.86
N PRO A 102 -6.03 -10.44 -4.13
CA PRO A 102 -6.53 -11.60 -3.39
C PRO A 102 -6.05 -11.58 -1.95
N GLN A 103 -6.93 -11.95 -1.05
CA GLN A 103 -6.62 -12.05 0.37
C GLN A 103 -7.45 -13.16 1.00
N SER A 104 -7.05 -13.56 2.20
CA SER A 104 -7.90 -14.40 3.01
C SER A 104 -9.25 -13.70 3.24
N PRO A 105 -10.38 -14.34 2.95
CA PRO A 105 -11.68 -13.68 3.07
C PRO A 105 -11.96 -13.13 4.46
N GLN A 106 -11.53 -13.81 5.51
CA GLN A 106 -11.77 -13.34 6.87
C GLN A 106 -10.98 -12.08 7.18
N VAL A 107 -9.69 -12.08 6.89
CA VAL A 107 -8.85 -10.93 7.13
C VAL A 107 -9.34 -9.75 6.30
N LYS A 108 -9.68 -10.01 5.04
CA LYS A 108 -10.17 -8.98 4.15
C LYS A 108 -11.44 -8.35 4.68
N ALA A 109 -12.41 -9.15 5.12
CA ALA A 109 -13.69 -8.64 5.57
C ALA A 109 -13.55 -7.74 6.78
N PHE A 110 -12.75 -8.15 7.77
CA PHE A 110 -12.63 -7.37 9.00
C PHE A 110 -11.70 -6.18 8.84
N THR A 111 -10.54 -6.39 8.25
CA THR A 111 -9.48 -5.38 8.29
C THR A 111 -9.69 -4.32 7.23
N VAL A 112 -10.08 -4.71 6.01
CA VAL A 112 -10.31 -3.74 4.93
C VAL A 112 -11.49 -2.85 5.27
N ILE A 113 -12.58 -3.41 5.80
CA ILE A 113 -13.74 -2.63 6.18
C ILE A 113 -13.37 -1.64 7.28
N GLY A 114 -12.62 -2.10 8.28
CA GLY A 114 -12.19 -1.23 9.37
C GLY A 114 -11.32 -0.10 8.90
N LEU A 115 -10.35 -0.40 8.02
CA LEU A 115 -9.46 0.61 7.48
C LEU A 115 -10.22 1.61 6.62
N LEU A 116 -11.10 1.13 5.76
CA LEU A 116 -11.90 1.99 4.91
C LEU A 116 -12.81 2.88 5.74
N ALA A 117 -13.45 2.33 6.76
CA ALA A 117 -14.32 3.11 7.63
C ALA A 117 -13.55 4.20 8.35
N ALA A 118 -12.34 3.91 8.83
CA ALA A 118 -11.52 4.91 9.50
C ALA A 118 -11.14 6.05 8.56
N VAL A 119 -10.75 5.73 7.33
CA VAL A 119 -10.38 6.74 6.35
C VAL A 119 -11.58 7.58 5.95
N LEU A 120 -12.73 6.96 5.69
CA LEU A 120 -13.94 7.67 5.32
C LEU A 120 -14.47 8.52 6.46
N TYR A 121 -14.39 8.02 7.69
CA TYR A 121 -14.81 8.79 8.87
C TYR A 121 -13.98 10.03 9.02
N ALA A 122 -12.66 9.91 8.86
CA ALA A 122 -11.77 11.05 8.96
C ALA A 122 -11.99 12.05 7.83
N ALA A 123 -12.40 11.58 6.65
CA ALA A 123 -12.66 12.44 5.49
C ALA A 123 -14.00 13.12 5.58
N GLY A 124 -14.94 12.51 6.27
CA GLY A 124 -16.28 13.07 6.41
C GLY A 124 -16.32 14.14 7.45
#